data_26fcc765d5cc636b21de5ddcb7bc792f
#
_entry.id   26fcc765d5cc636b21de5ddcb7bc792f
#
_cell.length_a   1.000
_cell.length_b   1.000
_cell.length_c   1.000
_cell.angle_alpha   90.00
_cell.angle_beta   90.00
_cell.angle_gamma   90.00
#
_symmetry.space_group_name_H-M   'P 1'
#
loop_
_entity.id
_entity.type
_entity.pdbx_description
1 polymer ?
#
loop_
_entity_poly.entity_id
_entity_poly.type
_entity_poly.pdbx_seq_one_letter_code
_entity_poly.pdbx_strand_id
1 'polypeptide(L)'
;MSAEAGHALRLPVDTALVAGVVWLVGAVVIGTVSALAFPDARVGLRTGVATLLGGMATAGVTYLLVARAARTVTAIALAAHPPAGALTLGVRPRLLLTWGLTSAVPMLGVALLFLDPSNPGGPGEGAVVFLVVVSVLTGGLATLLTARAVGQPLRDLREAVGRVGRGSYDVRVVVDDAGEIGLLQEGVNTMAAGLAERERLRDLFGRHVGTSVADRALATGVSLGGEERTVAALFVDIAGSTSLVRRTGPEEMVGLLNRFFEIVVETIEDDGGLVNKFEGDAALCVFGAPTDHPDPAGAALRAARRICDAVRDAGEVDVGVGVACGRVWAGQVGAASRLEYTVIGDPVNEAARLTELAKDHPGRAVASEATVLAADPGEREYWERDGEVELRGRCEPTRTWMRRDA
;
A
#
# COMPACT_ATOMS: atom_id res chain seq x y z
N MET A 1 25.46 12.30 5.85
CA MET A 1 24.78 13.63 5.92
C MET A 1 25.75 14.65 5.34
N SER A 2 25.37 15.35 4.29
CA SER A 2 26.22 16.43 3.79
C SER A 2 26.34 17.53 4.88
N ALA A 3 27.45 18.25 4.93
CA ALA A 3 27.65 19.31 5.92
C ALA A 3 26.55 20.35 5.85
N GLU A 4 26.02 20.63 4.66
CA GLU A 4 24.93 21.59 4.41
C GLU A 4 23.58 21.14 5.02
N ALA A 5 23.23 19.85 4.92
CA ALA A 5 22.01 19.32 5.53
C ALA A 5 22.07 19.38 7.06
N GLY A 6 23.26 19.13 7.64
CA GLY A 6 23.47 19.26 9.08
C GLY A 6 23.33 20.69 9.57
N HIS A 7 23.78 21.69 8.80
CA HIS A 7 23.62 23.11 9.13
C HIS A 7 22.15 23.55 9.05
N ALA A 8 21.42 23.13 8.02
CA ALA A 8 20.00 23.47 7.88
C ALA A 8 19.15 22.98 9.06
N LEU A 9 19.43 21.79 9.58
CA LEU A 9 18.73 21.20 10.73
C LEU A 9 19.03 21.92 12.06
N ARG A 10 20.23 22.49 12.21
CA ARG A 10 20.65 23.21 13.43
C ARG A 10 20.28 24.70 13.41
N LEU A 11 19.91 25.26 12.27
CA LEU A 11 19.67 26.68 12.10
C LEU A 11 18.75 27.31 13.19
N PRO A 12 17.61 26.69 13.61
CA PRO A 12 16.76 27.25 14.64
C PRO A 12 17.45 27.28 16.02
N VAL A 13 18.23 26.29 16.34
CA VAL A 13 18.95 26.18 17.63
C VAL A 13 20.11 27.18 17.65
N ASP A 14 20.88 27.23 16.58
CA ASP A 14 22.06 28.10 16.47
C ASP A 14 21.64 29.56 16.54
N THR A 15 20.59 29.99 15.85
CA THR A 15 20.06 31.37 15.89
C THR A 15 19.53 31.73 17.26
N ALA A 16 18.83 30.82 17.95
CA ALA A 16 18.36 31.05 19.32
C ALA A 16 19.50 31.15 20.32
N LEU A 17 20.55 30.33 20.17
CA LEU A 17 21.76 30.42 21.01
C LEU A 17 22.48 31.74 20.82
N VAL A 18 22.68 32.19 19.58
CA VAL A 18 23.30 33.49 19.30
C VAL A 18 22.48 34.63 19.93
N ALA A 19 21.17 34.63 19.76
CA ALA A 19 20.29 35.57 20.40
C ALA A 19 20.42 35.53 21.93
N GLY A 20 20.43 34.36 22.54
CA GLY A 20 20.60 34.15 23.98
C GLY A 20 21.93 34.70 24.50
N VAL A 21 23.04 34.47 23.79
CA VAL A 21 24.37 35.00 24.16
C VAL A 21 24.40 36.52 24.06
N VAL A 22 23.86 37.12 23.01
CA VAL A 22 23.78 38.57 22.83
C VAL A 22 23.01 39.23 23.99
N TRP A 23 21.87 38.67 24.35
CA TRP A 23 21.05 39.18 25.45
C TRP A 23 21.70 38.95 26.83
N LEU A 24 22.43 37.85 27.02
CA LEU A 24 23.18 37.59 28.25
C LEU A 24 24.29 38.67 28.44
N VAL A 25 25.05 38.92 27.37
CA VAL A 25 26.05 39.99 27.39
C VAL A 25 25.40 41.34 27.64
N GLY A 26 24.29 41.63 26.96
CA GLY A 26 23.50 42.84 27.19
C GLY A 26 23.01 43.00 28.64
N ALA A 27 22.54 41.91 29.24
CA ALA A 27 22.09 41.89 30.64
C ALA A 27 23.22 42.23 31.63
N VAL A 28 24.42 41.66 31.39
CA VAL A 28 25.62 41.91 32.20
C VAL A 28 26.05 43.39 32.06
N VAL A 29 26.14 43.87 30.82
CA VAL A 29 26.56 45.26 30.55
C VAL A 29 25.56 46.26 31.15
N ILE A 30 24.28 46.12 30.86
CA ILE A 30 23.23 47.03 31.34
C ILE A 30 23.12 46.98 32.87
N GLY A 31 23.19 45.78 33.46
CA GLY A 31 23.21 45.58 34.89
C GLY A 31 24.39 46.26 35.57
N THR A 32 25.60 46.12 35.01
CA THR A 32 26.81 46.75 35.52
C THR A 32 26.75 48.29 35.41
N VAL A 33 26.36 48.78 34.24
CA VAL A 33 26.21 50.25 34.02
C VAL A 33 25.18 50.84 34.99
N SER A 34 24.06 50.16 35.18
CA SER A 34 23.02 50.58 36.13
C SER A 34 23.51 50.53 37.58
N ALA A 35 24.31 49.53 38.00
CA ALA A 35 24.87 49.44 39.32
C ALA A 35 25.91 50.55 39.62
N LEU A 36 26.60 51.02 38.57
CA LEU A 36 27.55 52.14 38.68
C LEU A 36 26.88 53.53 38.63
N ALA A 37 25.76 53.65 37.93
CA ALA A 37 25.03 54.90 37.73
C ALA A 37 24.09 55.24 38.90
N PHE A 38 23.66 54.27 39.69
CA PHE A 38 22.70 54.44 40.78
C PHE A 38 23.35 54.12 42.15
N PRO A 39 23.00 54.77 43.22
CA PRO A 39 23.56 54.54 44.56
C PRO A 39 23.24 53.17 45.14
N ASP A 40 22.13 52.59 44.74
CA ASP A 40 21.73 51.21 45.18
C ASP A 40 22.14 50.18 44.16
N ALA A 41 23.12 49.35 44.52
CA ALA A 41 23.61 48.25 43.68
C ALA A 41 22.52 47.23 43.29
N ARG A 42 21.41 47.15 44.05
CA ARG A 42 20.26 46.29 43.72
C ARG A 42 19.57 46.72 42.44
N VAL A 43 19.63 48.00 42.05
CA VAL A 43 19.09 48.52 40.78
C VAL A 43 19.78 47.84 39.62
N GLY A 44 21.11 47.69 39.65
CA GLY A 44 21.89 47.02 38.64
C GLY A 44 21.49 45.52 38.47
N LEU A 45 21.38 44.81 39.59
CA LEU A 45 20.97 43.42 39.57
C LEU A 45 19.56 43.24 38.94
N ARG A 46 18.61 44.05 39.34
CA ARG A 46 17.22 43.99 38.83
C ARG A 46 17.15 44.35 37.34
N THR A 47 17.83 45.37 36.89
CA THR A 47 17.87 45.75 35.49
C THR A 47 18.53 44.64 34.65
N GLY A 48 19.61 44.05 35.16
CA GLY A 48 20.26 42.90 34.51
C GLY A 48 19.31 41.68 34.40
N VAL A 49 18.62 41.32 35.49
CA VAL A 49 17.66 40.18 35.46
C VAL A 49 16.47 40.49 34.55
N ALA A 50 15.92 41.71 34.58
CA ALA A 50 14.82 42.08 33.65
C ALA A 50 15.25 42.02 32.19
N THR A 51 16.45 42.47 31.87
CA THR A 51 17.05 42.36 30.52
C THR A 51 17.24 40.89 30.10
N LEU A 52 17.71 40.05 31.02
CA LEU A 52 17.89 38.62 30.77
C LEU A 52 16.53 37.93 30.50
N LEU A 53 15.49 38.23 31.27
CA LEU A 53 14.15 37.69 31.05
C LEU A 53 13.58 38.10 29.68
N GLY A 54 13.73 39.38 29.30
CA GLY A 54 13.37 39.84 27.95
C GLY A 54 14.15 39.13 26.84
N GLY A 55 15.43 38.91 27.10
CA GLY A 55 16.32 38.15 26.21
C GLY A 55 15.90 36.69 26.03
N MET A 56 15.53 36.01 27.12
CA MET A 56 15.04 34.64 27.07
C MET A 56 13.73 34.56 26.26
N ALA A 57 12.81 35.52 26.46
CA ALA A 57 11.58 35.58 25.67
C ALA A 57 11.89 35.80 24.18
N THR A 58 12.80 36.71 23.85
CA THR A 58 13.22 36.99 22.46
C THR A 58 13.87 35.76 21.81
N ALA A 59 14.81 35.10 22.49
CA ALA A 59 15.50 33.90 21.98
C ALA A 59 14.51 32.73 21.73
N GLY A 60 13.55 32.56 22.65
CA GLY A 60 12.54 31.53 22.50
C GLY A 60 11.57 31.77 21.32
N VAL A 61 11.09 33.02 21.17
CA VAL A 61 10.24 33.38 20.01
C VAL A 61 11.04 33.27 18.70
N THR A 62 12.31 33.71 18.70
CA THR A 62 13.22 33.57 17.55
C THR A 62 13.35 32.11 17.14
N TYR A 63 13.58 31.20 18.10
CA TYR A 63 13.61 29.77 17.83
C TYR A 63 12.34 29.28 17.13
N LEU A 64 11.15 29.62 17.66
CA LEU A 64 9.87 29.17 17.10
C LEU A 64 9.63 29.75 15.69
N LEU A 65 9.97 30.97 15.43
CA LEU A 65 9.83 31.62 14.13
C LEU A 65 10.79 31.01 13.09
N VAL A 66 12.07 30.86 13.46
CA VAL A 66 13.07 30.26 12.55
C VAL A 66 12.76 28.80 12.26
N ALA A 67 12.37 28.02 13.28
CA ALA A 67 11.94 26.64 13.10
C ALA A 67 10.75 26.54 12.12
N ARG A 68 9.81 27.50 12.17
CA ARG A 68 8.70 27.56 11.21
C ARG A 68 9.18 27.95 9.80
N ALA A 69 10.01 28.98 9.68
CA ALA A 69 10.51 29.46 8.39
C ALA A 69 11.41 28.42 7.69
N ALA A 70 12.20 27.68 8.46
CA ALA A 70 13.11 26.66 7.96
C ALA A 70 12.41 25.34 7.57
N ARG A 71 11.12 25.14 7.83
CA ARG A 71 10.40 23.86 7.57
C ARG A 71 10.59 23.33 6.15
N THR A 72 10.46 24.18 5.14
CA THR A 72 10.63 23.79 3.73
C THR A 72 12.05 23.31 3.44
N VAL A 73 13.05 24.00 3.99
CA VAL A 73 14.47 23.64 3.83
C VAL A 73 14.77 22.34 4.59
N THR A 74 14.22 22.19 5.78
CA THR A 74 14.29 20.98 6.59
C THR A 74 13.68 19.80 5.84
N ALA A 75 12.50 19.94 5.23
CA ALA A 75 11.86 18.89 4.44
C ALA A 75 12.73 18.45 3.25
N ILE A 76 13.36 19.38 2.53
CA ILE A 76 14.27 19.06 1.42
C ILE A 76 15.52 18.33 1.94
N ALA A 77 16.08 18.76 3.06
CA ALA A 77 17.25 18.11 3.67
C ALA A 77 16.95 16.70 4.15
N LEU A 78 15.78 16.48 4.76
CA LEU A 78 15.31 15.18 5.25
C LEU A 78 14.89 14.23 4.13
N ALA A 79 14.39 14.75 3.00
CA ALA A 79 14.08 13.94 1.82
C ALA A 79 15.34 13.27 1.22
N ALA A 80 16.50 13.93 1.36
CA ALA A 80 17.79 13.39 0.91
C ALA A 80 18.46 12.45 1.95
N HIS A 81 18.18 12.63 3.25
CA HIS A 81 18.80 11.88 4.33
C HIS A 81 17.80 11.70 5.49
N PRO A 82 17.35 10.48 5.78
CA PRO A 82 16.43 10.21 6.89
C PRO A 82 16.98 10.70 8.24
N PRO A 83 16.13 11.09 9.19
CA PRO A 83 16.54 11.67 10.46
C PRO A 83 17.26 10.62 11.33
N ALA A 84 18.59 10.64 11.35
CA ALA A 84 19.40 9.85 12.25
C ALA A 84 19.70 10.67 13.50
N GLY A 85 18.82 10.61 14.51
CA GLY A 85 19.09 11.14 15.86
C GLY A 85 19.36 12.64 15.91
N ALA A 86 18.38 13.47 15.55
CA ALA A 86 18.65 14.86 15.28
C ALA A 86 18.64 15.78 16.50
N LEU A 87 19.50 16.79 16.45
CA LEU A 87 19.70 17.94 17.35
C LEU A 87 18.53 18.97 17.27
N THR A 88 17.28 18.52 17.08
CA THR A 88 16.11 19.39 17.12
C THR A 88 15.34 19.15 18.42
N LEU A 89 14.78 20.22 18.96
CA LEU A 89 13.92 20.11 20.14
C LEU A 89 12.70 19.25 19.82
N GLY A 90 12.56 18.12 20.49
CA GLY A 90 11.38 17.29 20.42
C GLY A 90 10.10 18.02 20.90
N VAL A 91 8.98 17.34 20.90
CA VAL A 91 7.68 17.92 21.29
C VAL A 91 7.70 18.42 22.75
N ARG A 92 8.26 17.64 23.67
CA ARG A 92 8.33 17.99 25.12
C ARG A 92 9.13 19.28 25.39
N PRO A 93 10.36 19.44 24.93
CA PRO A 93 11.11 20.70 25.11
C PRO A 93 10.42 21.91 24.48
N ARG A 94 9.74 21.75 23.33
CA ARG A 94 8.97 22.84 22.70
C ARG A 94 7.78 23.28 23.57
N LEU A 95 7.08 22.34 24.19
CA LEU A 95 5.99 22.63 25.12
C LEU A 95 6.50 23.33 26.39
N LEU A 96 7.62 22.87 26.96
CA LEU A 96 8.26 23.51 28.12
C LEU A 96 8.75 24.91 27.79
N LEU A 97 9.33 25.13 26.62
CA LEU A 97 9.72 26.46 26.14
C LEU A 97 8.50 27.36 26.00
N THR A 98 7.41 26.88 25.42
CA THR A 98 6.16 27.64 25.30
C THR A 98 5.62 28.01 26.68
N TRP A 99 5.56 27.06 27.63
CA TRP A 99 5.14 27.31 29.01
C TRP A 99 6.04 28.33 29.69
N GLY A 100 7.36 28.22 29.53
CA GLY A 100 8.32 29.20 30.06
C GLY A 100 8.07 30.61 29.54
N LEU A 101 7.84 30.75 28.23
CA LEU A 101 7.56 32.05 27.59
C LEU A 101 6.19 32.62 27.97
N THR A 102 5.18 31.78 28.14
CA THR A 102 3.80 32.24 28.45
C THR A 102 3.54 32.49 29.91
N SER A 103 4.25 31.79 30.81
CA SER A 103 3.97 31.82 32.25
C SER A 103 5.19 32.19 33.11
N ALA A 104 6.29 31.42 32.99
CA ALA A 104 7.41 31.58 33.92
C ALA A 104 8.11 32.97 33.79
N VAL A 105 8.41 33.40 32.57
CA VAL A 105 9.07 34.69 32.32
C VAL A 105 8.20 35.86 32.75
N PRO A 106 6.91 35.96 32.37
CA PRO A 106 6.03 37.02 32.85
C PRO A 106 5.85 37.04 34.37
N MET A 107 5.65 35.89 34.99
CA MET A 107 5.49 35.80 36.45
C MET A 107 6.72 36.28 37.19
N LEU A 108 7.92 35.88 36.74
CA LEU A 108 9.16 36.40 37.28
C LEU A 108 9.31 37.91 37.07
N GLY A 109 8.91 38.41 35.90
CA GLY A 109 8.90 39.86 35.62
C GLY A 109 7.99 40.63 36.57
N VAL A 110 6.77 40.15 36.81
CA VAL A 110 5.85 40.75 37.78
C VAL A 110 6.42 40.68 39.20
N ALA A 111 6.98 39.54 39.62
CA ALA A 111 7.60 39.40 40.94
C ALA A 111 8.73 40.41 41.16
N LEU A 112 9.56 40.62 40.13
CA LEU A 112 10.63 41.65 40.21
C LEU A 112 10.11 43.08 40.38
N LEU A 113 8.95 43.43 39.80
CA LEU A 113 8.32 44.72 39.93
C LEU A 113 7.79 44.97 41.39
N PHE A 114 7.25 43.89 42.01
CA PHE A 114 6.73 43.99 43.38
C PHE A 114 7.80 43.91 44.48
N LEU A 115 8.95 43.29 44.15
CA LEU A 115 10.11 43.20 45.07
C LEU A 115 11.00 44.45 45.05
N ASP A 116 10.52 45.59 44.48
CA ASP A 116 11.26 46.87 44.44
C ASP A 116 11.16 47.65 45.76
N PRO A 117 12.20 47.64 46.61
CA PRO A 117 12.16 48.40 47.87
C PRO A 117 12.22 49.93 47.67
N SER A 118 12.65 50.40 46.48
CA SER A 118 12.75 51.82 46.16
C SER A 118 11.41 52.46 45.77
N ASN A 119 10.36 51.60 45.62
CA ASN A 119 9.02 52.07 45.32
C ASN A 119 7.99 51.54 46.31
N PRO A 120 7.88 52.14 47.51
CA PRO A 120 7.00 51.70 48.58
C PRO A 120 5.49 51.74 48.22
N GLY A 121 5.12 52.46 47.16
CA GLY A 121 3.76 52.49 46.60
C GLY A 121 3.42 51.38 45.65
N GLY A 122 4.37 50.47 45.40
CA GLY A 122 4.20 49.39 44.43
C GLY A 122 4.52 49.80 42.97
N PRO A 123 4.50 48.86 42.03
CA PRO A 123 4.79 49.16 40.63
C PRO A 123 3.71 50.07 40.03
N GLY A 124 4.12 51.05 39.22
CA GLY A 124 3.19 51.90 38.49
C GLY A 124 2.26 51.05 37.59
N GLU A 125 0.97 51.39 37.56
CA GLU A 125 -0.03 50.68 36.76
C GLU A 125 0.40 50.46 35.31
N GLY A 126 1.05 51.45 34.66
CA GLY A 126 1.54 51.38 33.31
C GLY A 126 2.60 50.29 33.08
N ALA A 127 3.48 50.02 34.06
CA ALA A 127 4.50 48.98 33.95
C ALA A 127 3.88 47.58 34.02
N VAL A 128 2.91 47.39 34.88
CA VAL A 128 2.16 46.12 35.00
C VAL A 128 1.35 45.88 33.74
N VAL A 129 0.60 46.90 33.27
CA VAL A 129 -0.19 46.79 32.02
C VAL A 129 0.71 46.47 30.82
N PHE A 130 1.83 47.19 30.69
CA PHE A 130 2.80 46.89 29.60
C PHE A 130 3.28 45.45 29.65
N LEU A 131 3.70 44.95 30.82
CA LEU A 131 4.19 43.57 30.96
C LEU A 131 3.11 42.53 30.65
N VAL A 132 1.87 42.78 31.08
CA VAL A 132 0.73 41.92 30.77
C VAL A 132 0.45 41.88 29.27
N VAL A 133 0.40 43.04 28.62
CA VAL A 133 0.15 43.13 27.16
C VAL A 133 1.24 42.39 26.37
N VAL A 134 2.52 42.65 26.68
CA VAL A 134 3.64 41.96 26.02
C VAL A 134 3.57 40.46 26.26
N SER A 135 3.27 40.04 27.47
CA SER A 135 3.15 38.60 27.82
C SER A 135 2.02 37.91 27.08
N VAL A 136 0.86 38.53 26.98
CA VAL A 136 -0.28 37.98 26.23
C VAL A 136 0.05 37.87 24.75
N LEU A 137 0.68 38.89 24.16
CA LEU A 137 1.04 38.88 22.74
C LEU A 137 2.12 37.84 22.44
N THR A 138 3.22 37.80 23.19
CA THR A 138 4.32 36.85 22.99
C THR A 138 3.90 35.42 23.31
N GLY A 139 3.16 35.24 24.40
CA GLY A 139 2.61 33.97 24.81
C GLY A 139 1.59 33.43 23.84
N GLY A 140 0.67 34.29 23.36
CA GLY A 140 -0.30 33.92 22.32
C GLY A 140 0.38 33.49 21.02
N LEU A 141 1.39 34.26 20.59
CA LEU A 141 2.17 33.91 19.40
C LEU A 141 2.91 32.56 19.57
N ALA A 142 3.60 32.39 20.70
CA ALA A 142 4.34 31.14 20.99
C ALA A 142 3.40 29.91 21.01
N THR A 143 2.24 30.04 21.67
CA THR A 143 1.22 29.01 21.73
C THR A 143 0.68 28.66 20.35
N LEU A 144 0.36 29.67 19.54
CA LEU A 144 -0.14 29.47 18.17
C LEU A 144 0.89 28.77 17.27
N LEU A 145 2.16 29.17 17.35
CA LEU A 145 3.24 28.57 16.59
C LEU A 145 3.45 27.10 16.98
N THR A 146 3.44 26.81 18.29
CA THR A 146 3.59 25.44 18.79
C THR A 146 2.39 24.57 18.44
N ALA A 147 1.16 25.08 18.60
CA ALA A 147 -0.06 24.35 18.25
C ALA A 147 -0.10 23.98 16.76
N ARG A 148 0.34 24.87 15.88
CA ARG A 148 0.45 24.59 14.45
C ARG A 148 1.60 23.64 14.12
N ALA A 149 2.72 23.74 14.83
CA ALA A 149 3.88 22.88 14.61
C ALA A 149 3.61 21.40 14.94
N VAL A 150 2.70 21.13 15.87
CA VAL A 150 2.31 19.77 16.27
C VAL A 150 1.00 19.34 15.61
N GLY A 151 0.00 20.21 15.60
CA GLY A 151 -1.36 19.84 15.18
C GLY A 151 -1.50 19.60 13.68
N GLN A 152 -0.74 20.28 12.84
CA GLN A 152 -0.83 20.09 11.39
C GLN A 152 -0.22 18.76 10.93
N PRO A 153 1.03 18.41 11.29
CA PRO A 153 1.60 17.10 10.96
C PRO A 153 0.78 15.90 11.45
N LEU A 154 0.18 16.02 12.66
CA LEU A 154 -0.67 14.94 13.18
C LEU A 154 -1.97 14.77 12.36
N ARG A 155 -2.53 15.85 11.81
CA ARG A 155 -3.67 15.75 10.89
C ARG A 155 -3.27 15.07 9.60
N ASP A 156 -2.15 15.48 9.00
CA ASP A 156 -1.63 14.90 7.76
C ASP A 156 -1.33 13.41 7.93
N LEU A 157 -0.73 13.02 9.07
CA LEU A 157 -0.50 11.61 9.43
C LEU A 157 -1.81 10.83 9.59
N ARG A 158 -2.81 11.42 10.27
CA ARG A 158 -4.13 10.77 10.43
C ARG A 158 -4.80 10.52 9.09
N GLU A 159 -4.74 11.49 8.18
CA GLU A 159 -5.29 11.35 6.83
C GLU A 159 -4.55 10.28 6.03
N ALA A 160 -3.22 10.26 6.10
CA ALA A 160 -2.38 9.26 5.45
C ALA A 160 -2.70 7.84 5.94
N VAL A 161 -2.73 7.63 7.27
CA VAL A 161 -3.09 6.34 7.87
C VAL A 161 -4.52 5.92 7.51
N GLY A 162 -5.45 6.89 7.45
CA GLY A 162 -6.82 6.64 7.01
C GLY A 162 -6.90 6.21 5.54
N ARG A 163 -6.06 6.73 4.65
CA ARG A 163 -5.96 6.29 3.25
C ARG A 163 -5.38 4.88 3.15
N VAL A 164 -4.29 4.61 3.87
CA VAL A 164 -3.69 3.27 3.96
C VAL A 164 -4.69 2.23 4.45
N GLY A 165 -5.48 2.56 5.49
CA GLY A 165 -6.53 1.69 6.03
C GLY A 165 -7.67 1.39 5.04
N ARG A 166 -7.85 2.21 4.00
CA ARG A 166 -8.80 1.97 2.89
C ARG A 166 -8.16 1.29 1.68
N GLY A 167 -6.92 0.78 1.80
CA GLY A 167 -6.22 0.09 0.72
C GLY A 167 -5.50 1.00 -0.28
N SER A 168 -5.42 2.32 -0.03
CA SER A 168 -4.64 3.24 -0.85
C SER A 168 -3.22 3.34 -0.30
N TYR A 169 -2.29 2.61 -0.88
CA TYR A 169 -0.90 2.54 -0.42
C TYR A 169 0.02 3.57 -1.10
N ASP A 170 -0.44 4.24 -2.13
CA ASP A 170 0.26 5.37 -2.77
C ASP A 170 0.08 6.64 -1.92
N VAL A 171 0.63 6.61 -0.72
CA VAL A 171 0.57 7.70 0.26
C VAL A 171 1.99 8.09 0.64
N ARG A 172 2.28 9.38 0.56
CA ARG A 172 3.54 9.94 1.05
C ARG A 172 3.27 11.17 1.91
N VAL A 173 3.71 11.11 3.16
CA VAL A 173 3.71 12.24 4.09
C VAL A 173 5.04 12.96 3.98
N VAL A 174 5.00 14.29 3.92
CA VAL A 174 6.22 15.10 3.90
C VAL A 174 6.87 15.05 5.28
N VAL A 175 8.13 14.61 5.34
CA VAL A 175 8.92 14.62 6.58
C VAL A 175 9.52 16.02 6.73
N ASP A 176 8.91 16.84 7.59
CA ASP A 176 9.25 18.26 7.77
C ASP A 176 9.71 18.60 9.19
N ASP A 177 9.85 17.60 10.05
CA ASP A 177 10.35 17.69 11.41
C ASP A 177 11.48 16.65 11.62
N ALA A 178 12.54 17.04 12.31
CA ALA A 178 13.66 16.12 12.60
C ALA A 178 13.55 15.49 14.00
N GLY A 179 12.47 15.74 14.73
CA GLY A 179 12.19 15.14 16.04
C GLY A 179 11.24 13.94 15.95
N GLU A 180 10.49 13.69 17.04
CA GLU A 180 9.60 12.52 17.17
C GLU A 180 8.50 12.49 16.09
N ILE A 181 8.02 13.67 15.66
CA ILE A 181 6.99 13.75 14.61
C ILE A 181 7.57 13.32 13.27
N GLY A 182 8.79 13.73 12.92
CA GLY A 182 9.43 13.33 11.68
C GLY A 182 9.74 11.83 11.63
N LEU A 183 10.15 11.24 12.75
CA LEU A 183 10.31 9.78 12.85
C LEU A 183 8.98 9.04 12.61
N LEU A 184 7.88 9.60 13.13
CA LEU A 184 6.55 9.03 12.89
C LEU A 184 6.11 9.18 11.42
N GLN A 185 6.38 10.33 10.78
CA GLN A 185 6.13 10.57 9.36
C GLN A 185 6.89 9.56 8.49
N GLU A 186 8.18 9.33 8.77
CA GLU A 186 9.01 8.35 8.07
C GLU A 186 8.54 6.91 8.31
N GLY A 187 8.13 6.58 9.54
CA GLY A 187 7.55 5.27 9.86
C GLY A 187 6.29 4.99 9.05
N VAL A 188 5.40 5.98 8.89
CA VAL A 188 4.18 5.83 8.05
C VAL A 188 4.54 5.67 6.58
N ASN A 189 5.51 6.43 6.06
CA ASN A 189 5.98 6.29 4.68
C ASN A 189 6.56 4.89 4.41
N THR A 190 7.39 4.40 5.33
CA THR A 190 8.00 3.06 5.24
C THR A 190 6.93 1.96 5.27
N MET A 191 5.94 2.09 6.16
CA MET A 191 4.81 1.17 6.23
C MET A 191 3.99 1.17 4.93
N ALA A 192 3.65 2.35 4.40
CA ALA A 192 2.90 2.48 3.16
C ALA A 192 3.65 1.86 1.97
N ALA A 193 4.95 2.12 1.85
CA ALA A 193 5.80 1.53 0.81
C ALA A 193 5.88 -0.01 0.92
N GLY A 194 6.01 -0.56 2.14
CA GLY A 194 6.01 -2.01 2.36
C GLY A 194 4.68 -2.67 1.99
N LEU A 195 3.54 -2.00 2.28
CA LEU A 195 2.22 -2.49 1.89
C LEU A 195 2.01 -2.41 0.37
N ALA A 196 2.44 -1.34 -0.28
CA ALA A 196 2.40 -1.19 -1.73
C ALA A 196 3.20 -2.28 -2.45
N GLU A 197 4.41 -2.59 -1.96
CA GLU A 197 5.24 -3.66 -2.51
C GLU A 197 4.61 -5.04 -2.30
N ARG A 198 4.03 -5.28 -1.12
CA ARG A 198 3.30 -6.54 -0.87
C ARG A 198 2.13 -6.72 -1.83
N GLU A 199 1.34 -5.67 -2.08
CA GLU A 199 0.21 -5.73 -3.02
C GLU A 199 0.69 -5.96 -4.45
N ARG A 200 1.77 -5.28 -4.86
CA ARG A 200 2.39 -5.50 -6.16
C ARG A 200 2.87 -6.93 -6.35
N LEU A 201 3.53 -7.51 -5.33
CA LEU A 201 3.97 -8.90 -5.37
C LEU A 201 2.79 -9.88 -5.45
N ARG A 202 1.69 -9.58 -4.73
CA ARG A 202 0.45 -10.35 -4.79
C ARG A 202 -0.17 -10.33 -6.19
N ASP A 203 -0.26 -9.14 -6.82
CA ASP A 203 -0.77 -9.00 -8.19
C ASP A 203 0.10 -9.75 -9.21
N LEU A 204 1.42 -9.59 -9.13
CA LEU A 204 2.36 -10.32 -9.99
C LEU A 204 2.23 -11.84 -9.80
N PHE A 205 2.14 -12.31 -8.56
CA PHE A 205 1.98 -13.74 -8.27
C PHE A 205 0.63 -14.25 -8.78
N GLY A 206 -0.45 -13.49 -8.58
CA GLY A 206 -1.79 -13.81 -9.10
C GLY A 206 -1.83 -13.97 -10.62
N ARG A 207 -1.12 -13.10 -11.35
CA ARG A 207 -1.02 -13.22 -12.83
C ARG A 207 -0.28 -14.47 -13.31
N HIS A 208 0.60 -15.03 -12.49
CA HIS A 208 1.38 -16.21 -12.88
C HIS A 208 0.71 -17.53 -12.49
N VAL A 209 -0.03 -17.58 -11.40
CA VAL A 209 -0.62 -18.81 -10.87
C VAL A 209 -2.15 -18.80 -10.82
N GLY A 210 -2.77 -17.69 -11.17
CA GLY A 210 -4.20 -17.44 -10.98
C GLY A 210 -4.50 -16.82 -9.61
N THR A 211 -5.44 -15.86 -9.58
CA THR A 211 -5.78 -15.08 -8.38
C THR A 211 -6.30 -15.96 -7.24
N SER A 212 -7.16 -16.93 -7.53
CA SER A 212 -7.73 -17.86 -6.54
C SER A 212 -6.67 -18.76 -5.89
N VAL A 213 -5.66 -19.19 -6.63
CA VAL A 213 -4.52 -19.97 -6.10
C VAL A 213 -3.63 -19.07 -5.23
N ALA A 214 -3.35 -17.85 -5.67
CA ALA A 214 -2.56 -16.90 -4.92
C ALA A 214 -3.23 -16.54 -3.59
N ASP A 215 -4.53 -16.27 -3.58
CA ASP A 215 -5.28 -15.95 -2.36
C ASP A 215 -5.32 -17.13 -1.38
N ARG A 216 -5.54 -18.33 -1.86
CA ARG A 216 -5.47 -19.54 -1.04
C ARG A 216 -4.07 -19.75 -0.45
N ALA A 217 -3.03 -19.59 -1.25
CA ALA A 217 -1.64 -19.71 -0.78
C ALA A 217 -1.29 -18.69 0.30
N LEU A 218 -1.79 -17.44 0.18
CA LEU A 218 -1.62 -16.40 1.18
C LEU A 218 -2.42 -16.65 2.47
N ALA A 219 -3.60 -17.26 2.37
CA ALA A 219 -4.47 -17.54 3.51
C ALA A 219 -4.02 -18.77 4.33
N THR A 220 -3.59 -19.85 3.67
CA THR A 220 -3.30 -21.15 4.31
C THR A 220 -1.83 -21.53 4.32
N GLY A 221 -0.97 -20.73 3.66
CA GLY A 221 0.41 -21.09 3.37
C GLY A 221 0.53 -22.05 2.19
N VAL A 222 1.77 -22.25 1.72
CA VAL A 222 2.08 -23.17 0.61
C VAL A 222 2.80 -24.37 1.18
N SER A 223 2.19 -25.56 1.09
CA SER A 223 2.79 -26.83 1.47
C SER A 223 2.48 -27.91 0.43
N LEU A 224 3.38 -28.88 0.29
CA LEU A 224 3.10 -30.08 -0.50
C LEU A 224 1.85 -30.77 0.05
N GLY A 225 0.94 -31.16 -0.85
CA GLY A 225 -0.29 -31.85 -0.51
C GLY A 225 -1.48 -31.37 -1.30
N GLY A 226 -2.62 -31.95 -1.04
CA GLY A 226 -3.87 -31.64 -1.71
C GLY A 226 -5.02 -32.39 -1.08
N GLU A 227 -6.15 -32.37 -1.75
CA GLU A 227 -7.38 -33.01 -1.32
C GLU A 227 -8.11 -33.61 -2.50
N GLU A 228 -8.94 -34.61 -2.23
CA GLU A 228 -9.80 -35.18 -3.24
C GLU A 228 -11.01 -34.27 -3.45
N ARG A 229 -11.23 -33.88 -4.72
CA ARG A 229 -12.34 -33.03 -5.14
C ARG A 229 -13.05 -33.54 -6.35
N THR A 230 -14.33 -33.24 -6.47
CA THR A 230 -15.07 -33.39 -7.72
C THR A 230 -14.96 -32.10 -8.51
N VAL A 231 -14.37 -32.17 -9.70
CA VAL A 231 -14.16 -30.99 -10.57
C VAL A 231 -14.67 -31.29 -11.98
N ALA A 232 -14.91 -30.23 -12.75
CA ALA A 232 -14.97 -30.32 -14.19
C ALA A 232 -13.68 -29.78 -14.78
N ALA A 233 -12.99 -30.59 -15.57
CA ALA A 233 -11.81 -30.21 -16.35
C ALA A 233 -12.27 -29.89 -17.78
N LEU A 234 -11.77 -28.76 -18.29
CA LEU A 234 -11.97 -28.28 -19.64
C LEU A 234 -10.61 -28.10 -20.29
N PHE A 235 -10.38 -28.73 -21.41
CA PHE A 235 -9.27 -28.41 -22.29
C PHE A 235 -9.78 -27.65 -23.51
N VAL A 236 -9.04 -26.64 -23.94
CA VAL A 236 -9.23 -25.95 -25.22
C VAL A 236 -7.91 -25.93 -25.95
N ASP A 237 -7.92 -26.22 -27.25
CA ASP A 237 -6.71 -26.29 -28.07
C ASP A 237 -6.99 -25.78 -29.50
N ILE A 238 -6.01 -25.12 -30.11
CA ILE A 238 -6.15 -24.58 -31.47
C ILE A 238 -6.08 -25.68 -32.52
N ALA A 239 -7.09 -25.74 -33.39
CA ALA A 239 -7.11 -26.68 -34.49
C ALA A 239 -6.06 -26.33 -35.56
N GLY A 240 -5.20 -27.27 -35.91
CA GLY A 240 -4.20 -27.08 -36.96
C GLY A 240 -3.05 -26.13 -36.63
N SER A 241 -2.78 -25.88 -35.38
CA SER A 241 -1.74 -24.94 -34.87
C SER A 241 -0.36 -25.21 -35.46
N THR A 242 0.06 -26.48 -35.61
CA THR A 242 1.35 -26.83 -36.22
C THR A 242 1.52 -26.26 -37.64
N SER A 243 0.44 -26.24 -38.41
CA SER A 243 0.44 -25.65 -39.76
C SER A 243 0.43 -24.13 -39.74
N LEU A 244 -0.20 -23.55 -38.70
CA LEU A 244 -0.26 -22.10 -38.46
C LEU A 244 1.12 -21.56 -38.11
N VAL A 245 1.83 -22.17 -37.16
CA VAL A 245 3.21 -21.82 -36.77
C VAL A 245 4.18 -21.78 -37.96
N ARG A 246 4.01 -22.69 -38.95
CA ARG A 246 4.86 -22.74 -40.14
C ARG A 246 4.64 -21.54 -41.09
N ARG A 247 3.45 -20.95 -41.09
CA ARG A 247 3.06 -19.85 -42.00
C ARG A 247 3.17 -18.46 -41.37
N THR A 248 3.13 -18.43 -40.06
CA THR A 248 3.09 -17.22 -39.26
C THR A 248 4.46 -17.02 -38.60
N GLY A 249 4.98 -15.78 -38.57
CA GLY A 249 6.20 -15.48 -37.85
C GLY A 249 6.03 -15.63 -36.32
N PRO A 250 7.12 -15.85 -35.57
CA PRO A 250 7.02 -16.08 -34.12
C PRO A 250 6.33 -14.94 -33.36
N GLU A 251 6.58 -13.70 -33.72
CA GLU A 251 5.97 -12.51 -33.07
C GLU A 251 4.45 -12.45 -33.32
N GLU A 252 4.03 -12.67 -34.54
CA GLU A 252 2.63 -12.72 -34.94
C GLU A 252 1.89 -13.89 -34.29
N MET A 253 2.55 -15.05 -34.18
CA MET A 253 2.01 -16.22 -33.50
C MET A 253 1.79 -15.94 -32.00
N VAL A 254 2.74 -15.30 -31.31
CA VAL A 254 2.58 -14.89 -29.91
C VAL A 254 1.43 -13.88 -29.76
N GLY A 255 1.31 -12.93 -30.67
CA GLY A 255 0.19 -11.99 -30.66
C GLY A 255 -1.17 -12.67 -30.80
N LEU A 256 -1.27 -13.65 -31.71
CA LEU A 256 -2.48 -14.46 -31.89
C LEU A 256 -2.80 -15.31 -30.66
N LEU A 257 -1.81 -15.99 -30.08
CA LEU A 257 -1.99 -16.78 -28.84
C LEU A 257 -2.46 -15.91 -27.68
N ASN A 258 -1.91 -14.71 -27.54
CA ASN A 258 -2.33 -13.79 -26.48
C ASN A 258 -3.81 -13.39 -26.60
N ARG A 259 -4.29 -13.07 -27.81
CA ARG A 259 -5.72 -12.74 -28.03
C ARG A 259 -6.61 -13.96 -27.81
N PHE A 260 -6.21 -15.13 -28.25
CA PHE A 260 -6.92 -16.37 -28.00
C PHE A 260 -7.01 -16.66 -26.49
N PHE A 261 -5.90 -16.59 -25.78
CA PHE A 261 -5.89 -16.84 -24.32
C PHE A 261 -6.65 -15.77 -23.55
N GLU A 262 -6.72 -14.52 -24.01
CA GLU A 262 -7.56 -13.49 -23.40
C GLU A 262 -9.03 -13.90 -23.43
N ILE A 263 -9.55 -14.38 -24.58
CA ILE A 263 -10.92 -14.91 -24.69
C ILE A 263 -11.15 -16.08 -23.71
N VAL A 264 -10.18 -17.00 -23.63
CA VAL A 264 -10.28 -18.18 -22.75
C VAL A 264 -10.31 -17.74 -21.28
N VAL A 265 -9.36 -16.89 -20.86
CA VAL A 265 -9.25 -16.42 -19.47
C VAL A 265 -10.53 -15.70 -19.04
N GLU A 266 -10.96 -14.70 -19.82
CA GLU A 266 -12.18 -13.94 -19.51
C GLU A 266 -13.41 -14.86 -19.38
N THR A 267 -13.59 -15.79 -20.31
CA THR A 267 -14.75 -16.69 -20.29
C THR A 267 -14.72 -17.63 -19.10
N ILE A 268 -13.55 -18.20 -18.77
CA ILE A 268 -13.39 -19.14 -17.65
C ILE A 268 -13.58 -18.43 -16.31
N GLU A 269 -13.00 -17.24 -16.13
CA GLU A 269 -13.13 -16.46 -14.88
C GLU A 269 -14.56 -15.97 -14.66
N ASP A 270 -15.26 -15.52 -15.69
CA ASP A 270 -16.67 -15.12 -15.65
C ASP A 270 -17.59 -16.25 -15.17
N ASP A 271 -17.32 -17.49 -15.58
CA ASP A 271 -18.08 -18.67 -15.17
C ASP A 271 -17.54 -19.32 -13.87
N GLY A 272 -16.63 -18.63 -13.15
CA GLY A 272 -16.10 -19.04 -11.84
C GLY A 272 -15.08 -20.19 -11.88
N GLY A 273 -14.44 -20.40 -13.03
CA GLY A 273 -13.36 -21.36 -13.23
C GLY A 273 -11.97 -20.79 -12.97
N LEU A 274 -10.99 -21.67 -13.01
CA LEU A 274 -9.56 -21.35 -12.95
C LEU A 274 -8.90 -21.80 -14.25
N VAL A 275 -8.18 -20.93 -14.94
CA VAL A 275 -7.20 -21.34 -15.94
C VAL A 275 -5.97 -21.85 -15.18
N ASN A 276 -5.81 -23.16 -15.17
CA ASN A 276 -4.76 -23.83 -14.38
C ASN A 276 -3.38 -23.66 -15.02
N LYS A 277 -3.28 -23.92 -16.32
CA LYS A 277 -2.03 -23.77 -17.08
C LYS A 277 -2.28 -23.62 -18.57
N PHE A 278 -1.31 -23.04 -19.25
CA PHE A 278 -1.18 -23.05 -20.70
C PHE A 278 -0.17 -24.12 -21.12
N GLU A 279 -0.53 -24.95 -22.09
CA GLU A 279 0.32 -26.03 -22.61
C GLU A 279 0.54 -25.81 -24.12
N GLY A 280 1.48 -24.91 -24.45
CA GLY A 280 1.72 -24.51 -25.84
C GLY A 280 0.59 -23.60 -26.35
N ASP A 281 -0.23 -24.12 -27.23
CA ASP A 281 -1.43 -23.49 -27.79
C ASP A 281 -2.74 -23.99 -27.15
N ALA A 282 -2.62 -24.85 -26.13
CA ALA A 282 -3.75 -25.36 -25.34
C ALA A 282 -3.83 -24.69 -23.96
N ALA A 283 -5.01 -24.74 -23.36
CA ALA A 283 -5.23 -24.35 -21.97
C ALA A 283 -6.02 -25.42 -21.22
N LEU A 284 -5.54 -25.76 -20.00
CA LEU A 284 -6.28 -26.54 -19.02
C LEU A 284 -7.02 -25.60 -18.08
N CYS A 285 -8.34 -25.74 -18.01
CA CYS A 285 -9.21 -24.98 -17.14
C CYS A 285 -9.96 -25.93 -16.19
N VAL A 286 -10.23 -25.45 -14.96
CA VAL A 286 -10.81 -26.27 -13.90
C VAL A 286 -11.92 -25.52 -13.18
N PHE A 287 -13.05 -26.17 -12.94
CA PHE A 287 -14.17 -25.68 -12.15
C PHE A 287 -14.35 -26.55 -10.91
N GLY A 288 -14.50 -25.95 -9.73
CA GLY A 288 -14.61 -26.67 -8.44
C GLY A 288 -13.29 -26.87 -7.70
N ALA A 289 -12.18 -26.26 -8.18
CA ALA A 289 -10.91 -26.18 -7.49
C ALA A 289 -10.12 -24.94 -7.97
N PRO A 290 -9.37 -24.23 -7.10
CA PRO A 290 -9.22 -24.42 -5.66
C PRO A 290 -10.45 -23.98 -4.85
N THR A 291 -11.37 -23.25 -5.46
CA THR A 291 -12.61 -22.75 -4.86
C THR A 291 -13.75 -23.69 -5.21
N ASP A 292 -14.66 -23.92 -4.25
CA ASP A 292 -15.87 -24.71 -4.52
C ASP A 292 -16.78 -24.01 -5.52
N HIS A 293 -17.36 -24.77 -6.41
CA HIS A 293 -18.36 -24.27 -7.37
C HIS A 293 -19.67 -25.06 -7.21
N PRO A 294 -20.86 -24.41 -7.18
CA PRO A 294 -22.13 -25.10 -6.95
C PRO A 294 -22.50 -26.08 -8.08
N ASP A 295 -22.18 -25.74 -9.31
CA ASP A 295 -22.38 -26.60 -10.51
C ASP A 295 -21.13 -26.55 -11.40
N PRO A 296 -20.06 -27.26 -11.07
CA PRO A 296 -18.82 -27.22 -11.84
C PRO A 296 -18.98 -27.78 -13.25
N ALA A 297 -19.85 -28.78 -13.43
CA ALA A 297 -20.11 -29.41 -14.72
C ALA A 297 -20.85 -28.47 -15.66
N GLY A 298 -21.94 -27.85 -15.21
CA GLY A 298 -22.71 -26.89 -15.99
C GLY A 298 -21.92 -25.63 -16.33
N ALA A 299 -21.12 -25.14 -15.40
CA ALA A 299 -20.21 -24.01 -15.64
C ALA A 299 -19.18 -24.33 -16.73
N ALA A 300 -18.54 -25.49 -16.68
CA ALA A 300 -17.57 -25.92 -17.70
C ALA A 300 -18.21 -26.10 -19.08
N LEU A 301 -19.42 -26.70 -19.14
CA LEU A 301 -20.15 -26.84 -20.39
C LEU A 301 -20.56 -25.49 -21.00
N ARG A 302 -21.04 -24.57 -20.20
CA ARG A 302 -21.39 -23.22 -20.60
C ARG A 302 -20.16 -22.44 -21.10
N ALA A 303 -19.05 -22.51 -20.38
CA ALA A 303 -17.78 -21.92 -20.78
C ALA A 303 -17.28 -22.48 -22.11
N ALA A 304 -17.37 -23.81 -22.31
CA ALA A 304 -17.01 -24.45 -23.58
C ALA A 304 -17.79 -23.88 -24.77
N ARG A 305 -19.12 -23.72 -24.63
CA ARG A 305 -19.95 -23.10 -25.69
C ARG A 305 -19.56 -21.65 -25.94
N ARG A 306 -19.40 -20.85 -24.88
CA ARG A 306 -19.01 -19.43 -24.98
C ARG A 306 -17.65 -19.25 -25.62
N ILE A 307 -16.65 -20.08 -25.29
CA ILE A 307 -15.33 -20.05 -25.92
C ILE A 307 -15.44 -20.34 -27.41
N CYS A 308 -16.17 -21.41 -27.82
CA CYS A 308 -16.36 -21.73 -29.24
C CYS A 308 -17.03 -20.57 -30.01
N ASP A 309 -18.03 -19.91 -29.41
CA ASP A 309 -18.70 -18.77 -30.02
C ASP A 309 -17.77 -17.56 -30.14
N ALA A 310 -17.10 -17.16 -29.07
CA ALA A 310 -16.21 -16.00 -29.03
C ALA A 310 -15.01 -16.17 -29.99
N VAL A 311 -14.43 -17.37 -30.05
CA VAL A 311 -13.31 -17.64 -30.97
C VAL A 311 -13.78 -17.64 -32.42
N ARG A 312 -14.97 -18.16 -32.71
CA ARG A 312 -15.57 -18.12 -34.05
C ARG A 312 -15.86 -16.68 -34.48
N ASP A 313 -16.40 -15.86 -33.58
CA ASP A 313 -16.70 -14.45 -33.84
C ASP A 313 -15.42 -13.63 -34.05
N ALA A 314 -14.33 -13.95 -33.36
CA ALA A 314 -13.02 -13.35 -33.60
C ALA A 314 -12.43 -13.75 -34.96
N GLY A 315 -12.72 -14.94 -35.48
CA GLY A 315 -12.39 -15.38 -36.84
C GLY A 315 -10.90 -15.58 -37.11
N GLU A 316 -10.06 -15.61 -36.09
CA GLU A 316 -8.60 -15.70 -36.25
C GLU A 316 -8.08 -17.15 -36.24
N VAL A 317 -8.69 -17.98 -35.41
CA VAL A 317 -8.32 -19.41 -35.23
C VAL A 317 -9.59 -20.25 -35.11
N ASP A 318 -9.40 -21.55 -35.24
CA ASP A 318 -10.42 -22.57 -34.93
C ASP A 318 -9.95 -23.41 -33.75
N VAL A 319 -10.89 -23.94 -32.95
CA VAL A 319 -10.57 -24.60 -31.68
C VAL A 319 -11.32 -25.95 -31.55
N GLY A 320 -10.79 -26.84 -30.71
CA GLY A 320 -11.53 -27.91 -30.11
C GLY A 320 -11.62 -27.76 -28.61
N VAL A 321 -12.77 -28.03 -28.01
CA VAL A 321 -13.00 -27.95 -26.57
C VAL A 321 -13.51 -29.29 -26.04
N GLY A 322 -12.80 -29.90 -25.10
CA GLY A 322 -13.16 -31.13 -24.42
C GLY A 322 -13.49 -30.91 -22.96
N VAL A 323 -14.61 -31.49 -22.47
CA VAL A 323 -15.05 -31.33 -21.07
C VAL A 323 -15.31 -32.66 -20.43
N ALA A 324 -14.71 -32.91 -19.24
CA ALA A 324 -14.96 -34.10 -18.44
C ALA A 324 -15.04 -33.74 -16.94
N CYS A 325 -15.97 -34.38 -16.23
CA CYS A 325 -16.22 -34.19 -14.82
C CYS A 325 -15.96 -35.47 -14.02
N GLY A 326 -15.37 -35.32 -12.84
CA GLY A 326 -15.16 -36.44 -11.93
C GLY A 326 -14.22 -36.09 -10.75
N ARG A 327 -13.84 -37.16 -10.03
CA ARG A 327 -12.96 -37.06 -8.87
C ARG A 327 -11.50 -36.89 -9.29
N VAL A 328 -10.82 -35.96 -8.71
CA VAL A 328 -9.40 -35.66 -8.93
C VAL A 328 -8.71 -35.36 -7.60
N TRP A 329 -7.39 -35.51 -7.59
CA TRP A 329 -6.55 -34.93 -6.56
C TRP A 329 -6.20 -33.49 -6.96
N ALA A 330 -6.60 -32.51 -6.14
CA ALA A 330 -6.35 -31.10 -6.38
C ALA A 330 -5.40 -30.56 -5.30
N GLY A 331 -4.25 -29.98 -5.70
CA GLY A 331 -3.29 -29.50 -4.71
C GLY A 331 -1.94 -29.11 -5.27
N GLN A 332 -1.00 -28.88 -4.37
CA GLN A 332 0.38 -28.50 -4.67
C GLN A 332 1.23 -29.74 -4.96
N VAL A 333 1.77 -29.81 -6.15
CA VAL A 333 2.64 -30.90 -6.63
C VAL A 333 4.00 -30.31 -7.01
N GLY A 334 5.08 -31.04 -6.76
CA GLY A 334 6.42 -30.62 -7.16
C GLY A 334 7.47 -30.91 -6.09
N ALA A 335 8.47 -30.06 -6.03
CA ALA A 335 9.56 -30.08 -5.04
C ALA A 335 9.48 -28.86 -4.13
N ALA A 336 10.15 -28.91 -2.97
CA ALA A 336 10.15 -27.78 -2.02
C ALA A 336 10.62 -26.43 -2.62
N SER A 337 11.44 -26.48 -3.68
CA SER A 337 11.93 -25.30 -4.39
C SER A 337 11.05 -24.84 -5.56
N ARG A 338 10.07 -25.68 -5.99
CA ARG A 338 9.17 -25.39 -7.12
C ARG A 338 7.88 -26.18 -6.97
N LEU A 339 6.82 -25.48 -6.69
CA LEU A 339 5.47 -26.03 -6.53
C LEU A 339 4.57 -25.51 -7.63
N GLU A 340 3.64 -26.35 -8.06
CA GLU A 340 2.59 -26.02 -9.01
C GLU A 340 1.26 -26.49 -8.45
N TYR A 341 0.25 -25.63 -8.41
CA TYR A 341 -1.10 -26.04 -8.11
C TYR A 341 -1.71 -26.72 -9.34
N THR A 342 -2.13 -27.95 -9.20
CA THR A 342 -2.69 -28.69 -10.34
C THR A 342 -3.74 -29.70 -9.88
N VAL A 343 -4.47 -30.24 -10.85
CA VAL A 343 -5.44 -31.32 -10.66
C VAL A 343 -4.96 -32.57 -11.40
N ILE A 344 -5.03 -33.71 -10.73
CA ILE A 344 -4.58 -35.02 -11.28
C ILE A 344 -5.72 -36.01 -11.13
N GLY A 345 -6.14 -36.62 -12.24
CA GLY A 345 -7.18 -37.63 -12.26
C GLY A 345 -7.63 -37.98 -13.66
N ASP A 346 -8.42 -39.04 -13.77
CA ASP A 346 -8.96 -39.52 -15.05
C ASP A 346 -9.74 -38.46 -15.85
N PRO A 347 -10.57 -37.59 -15.20
CA PRO A 347 -11.28 -36.52 -15.92
C PRO A 347 -10.37 -35.58 -16.69
N VAL A 348 -9.16 -35.27 -16.18
CA VAL A 348 -8.20 -34.40 -16.84
C VAL A 348 -7.72 -35.04 -18.17
N ASN A 349 -7.37 -36.31 -18.11
CA ASN A 349 -6.94 -37.06 -19.31
C ASN A 349 -8.09 -37.23 -20.30
N GLU A 350 -9.30 -37.49 -19.81
CA GLU A 350 -10.51 -37.60 -20.61
C GLU A 350 -10.80 -36.29 -21.36
N ALA A 351 -10.82 -35.17 -20.67
CA ALA A 351 -11.02 -33.85 -21.30
C ALA A 351 -10.00 -33.55 -22.39
N ALA A 352 -8.71 -33.84 -22.15
CA ALA A 352 -7.66 -33.67 -23.15
C ALA A 352 -7.88 -34.51 -24.41
N ARG A 353 -8.41 -35.74 -24.27
CA ARG A 353 -8.74 -36.61 -25.43
C ARG A 353 -9.99 -36.17 -26.16
N LEU A 354 -10.99 -35.72 -25.43
CA LEU A 354 -12.21 -35.15 -26.02
C LEU A 354 -11.94 -33.88 -26.82
N THR A 355 -10.93 -33.09 -26.43
CA THR A 355 -10.49 -31.88 -27.16
C THR A 355 -10.02 -32.22 -28.58
N GLU A 356 -9.26 -33.32 -28.75
CA GLU A 356 -8.82 -33.77 -30.07
C GLU A 356 -10.02 -34.20 -30.95
N LEU A 357 -11.00 -34.91 -30.38
CA LEU A 357 -12.21 -35.27 -31.11
C LEU A 357 -13.03 -34.02 -31.50
N ALA A 358 -13.10 -33.05 -30.62
CA ALA A 358 -13.87 -31.83 -30.82
C ALA A 358 -13.38 -31.02 -32.05
N LYS A 359 -12.10 -31.12 -32.43
CA LYS A 359 -11.54 -30.42 -33.59
C LYS A 359 -12.18 -30.89 -34.92
N ASP A 360 -12.72 -32.09 -34.96
CA ASP A 360 -13.37 -32.65 -36.15
C ASP A 360 -14.90 -32.52 -36.12
N HIS A 361 -15.48 -32.11 -34.98
CA HIS A 361 -16.93 -31.91 -34.83
C HIS A 361 -17.38 -30.51 -35.24
N PRO A 362 -18.55 -30.37 -35.88
CA PRO A 362 -19.09 -29.07 -36.28
C PRO A 362 -19.24 -28.10 -35.12
N GLY A 363 -19.76 -28.55 -33.96
CA GLY A 363 -19.96 -27.72 -32.75
C GLY A 363 -18.70 -27.39 -31.99
N ARG A 364 -17.54 -27.95 -32.34
CA ARG A 364 -16.21 -27.69 -31.74
C ARG A 364 -16.12 -27.95 -30.24
N ALA A 365 -17.16 -28.52 -29.62
CA ALA A 365 -17.15 -28.87 -28.20
C ALA A 365 -17.74 -30.28 -28.01
N VAL A 366 -16.97 -31.12 -27.27
CA VAL A 366 -17.36 -32.47 -26.91
C VAL A 366 -17.21 -32.67 -25.40
N ALA A 367 -18.20 -33.30 -24.79
CA ALA A 367 -18.21 -33.59 -23.37
C ALA A 367 -18.47 -35.08 -23.10
N SER A 368 -17.98 -35.61 -21.98
CA SER A 368 -18.36 -36.93 -21.51
C SER A 368 -19.81 -36.96 -21.01
N GLU A 369 -20.50 -38.11 -21.17
CA GLU A 369 -21.87 -38.31 -20.66
C GLU A 369 -21.97 -37.98 -19.17
N ALA A 370 -20.98 -38.39 -18.38
CA ALA A 370 -20.93 -38.09 -16.94
C ALA A 370 -20.97 -36.60 -16.65
N THR A 371 -20.30 -35.78 -17.45
CA THR A 371 -20.31 -34.33 -17.34
C THR A 371 -21.68 -33.74 -17.62
N VAL A 372 -22.29 -34.13 -18.74
CA VAL A 372 -23.61 -33.60 -19.13
C VAL A 372 -24.67 -34.04 -18.12
N LEU A 373 -24.62 -35.27 -17.61
CA LEU A 373 -25.58 -35.74 -16.60
C LEU A 373 -25.37 -35.07 -15.22
N ALA A 374 -24.17 -34.62 -14.89
CA ALA A 374 -23.88 -33.90 -13.65
C ALA A 374 -24.29 -32.40 -13.71
N ALA A 375 -24.42 -31.82 -14.88
CA ALA A 375 -24.78 -30.43 -15.08
C ALA A 375 -26.24 -30.13 -14.75
N ASP A 376 -26.56 -28.87 -14.51
CA ASP A 376 -27.91 -28.34 -14.37
C ASP A 376 -28.77 -28.72 -15.63
N PRO A 377 -30.07 -29.08 -15.44
CA PRO A 377 -30.95 -29.42 -16.56
C PRO A 377 -31.01 -28.41 -17.68
N GLY A 378 -30.97 -27.09 -17.35
CA GLY A 378 -30.99 -26.03 -18.33
C GLY A 378 -29.77 -26.00 -19.25
N GLU A 379 -28.60 -26.39 -18.78
CA GLU A 379 -27.40 -26.49 -19.63
C GLU A 379 -27.40 -27.71 -20.52
N ARG A 380 -28.00 -28.86 -20.04
CA ARG A 380 -28.06 -30.10 -20.82
C ARG A 380 -28.81 -29.96 -22.14
N GLU A 381 -29.75 -29.02 -22.28
CA GLU A 381 -30.54 -28.80 -23.48
C GLU A 381 -29.69 -28.36 -24.68
N TYR A 382 -28.53 -27.80 -24.42
CA TYR A 382 -27.58 -27.39 -25.47
C TYR A 382 -26.67 -28.52 -25.96
N TRP A 383 -26.82 -29.71 -25.42
CA TRP A 383 -25.98 -30.86 -25.74
C TRP A 383 -26.82 -32.00 -26.28
N GLU A 384 -26.28 -32.75 -27.23
CA GLU A 384 -26.89 -33.93 -27.78
C GLU A 384 -25.93 -35.13 -27.80
N ARG A 385 -26.48 -36.33 -27.74
CA ARG A 385 -25.67 -37.53 -27.72
C ARG A 385 -25.03 -37.77 -29.09
N ASP A 386 -23.71 -37.93 -29.10
CA ASP A 386 -22.90 -38.14 -30.30
C ASP A 386 -22.64 -39.63 -30.55
N GLY A 387 -22.15 -40.36 -29.53
CA GLY A 387 -21.83 -41.78 -29.68
C GLY A 387 -21.04 -42.39 -28.56
N GLU A 388 -20.28 -43.44 -28.87
CA GLU A 388 -19.30 -44.08 -27.99
C GLU A 388 -17.95 -44.13 -28.71
N VAL A 389 -16.88 -43.72 -28.01
CA VAL A 389 -15.53 -43.67 -28.57
C VAL A 389 -14.54 -44.33 -27.62
N GLU A 390 -13.66 -45.17 -28.17
CA GLU A 390 -12.53 -45.71 -27.42
C GLU A 390 -11.43 -44.62 -27.28
N LEU A 391 -11.25 -44.12 -26.07
CA LEU A 391 -10.20 -43.17 -25.78
C LEU A 391 -8.91 -43.90 -25.40
N ARG A 392 -7.79 -43.52 -25.99
CA ARG A 392 -6.48 -44.13 -25.73
C ARG A 392 -6.13 -44.07 -24.24
N GLY A 393 -5.92 -45.26 -23.63
CA GLY A 393 -5.56 -45.40 -22.21
C GLY A 393 -6.74 -45.63 -21.28
N ARG A 394 -7.97 -45.74 -21.78
CA ARG A 394 -9.15 -46.17 -21.04
C ARG A 394 -9.56 -47.57 -21.48
N CYS A 395 -10.03 -48.40 -20.52
CA CYS A 395 -10.47 -49.76 -20.79
C CYS A 395 -11.92 -49.86 -21.26
N GLU A 396 -12.71 -48.83 -20.98
CA GLU A 396 -14.13 -48.76 -21.33
C GLU A 396 -14.39 -47.65 -22.34
N PRO A 397 -15.28 -47.86 -23.34
CA PRO A 397 -15.69 -46.81 -24.26
C PRO A 397 -16.31 -45.63 -23.52
N THR A 398 -15.92 -44.41 -23.90
CA THR A 398 -16.52 -43.19 -23.38
C THR A 398 -17.71 -42.77 -24.21
N ARG A 399 -18.86 -42.57 -23.57
CA ARG A 399 -20.04 -41.99 -24.23
C ARG A 399 -19.86 -40.52 -24.34
N THR A 400 -19.99 -39.98 -25.57
CA THR A 400 -19.75 -38.60 -25.91
C THR A 400 -21.04 -37.87 -26.21
N TRP A 401 -21.02 -36.60 -25.82
CA TRP A 401 -22.06 -35.61 -26.16
C TRP A 401 -21.39 -34.44 -26.85
N MET A 402 -22.02 -33.96 -27.91
CA MET A 402 -21.54 -32.79 -28.64
C MET A 402 -22.46 -31.61 -28.39
N ARG A 403 -21.89 -30.40 -28.57
CA ARG A 403 -22.69 -29.20 -28.61
C ARG A 403 -23.65 -29.22 -29.78
N ARG A 404 -24.93 -28.91 -29.55
CA ARG A 404 -25.92 -28.69 -30.63
C ARG A 404 -25.53 -27.46 -31.42
N ASP A 405 -25.51 -27.54 -32.74
CA ASP A 405 -25.41 -26.39 -33.59
C ASP A 405 -26.69 -25.55 -33.44
N ALA A 406 -26.51 -24.21 -33.25
CA ALA A 406 -27.62 -23.26 -33.08
C ALA A 406 -28.27 -22.95 -34.42
#